data_963fff7fc42cfed4e31e3471db6b395d
#
_entry.id   963fff7fc42cfed4e31e3471db6b395d
#
_cell.length_a   1.000
_cell.length_b   1.000
_cell.length_c   1.000
_cell.angle_alpha   90.00
_cell.angle_beta   90.00
_cell.angle_gamma   90.00
#
_symmetry.space_group_name_H-M   'P 1'
#
loop_
_entity.id
_entity.type
_entity.pdbx_description
1 polymer ?
#
loop_
_entity_poly.entity_id
_entity_poly.type
_entity_poly.pdbx_seq_one_letter_code
_entity_poly.pdbx_strand_id
1 'polypeptide(L)'
;MDELVGRLVANVGVDRAVAEKSIGIILAFLLKEGPADKVQALINQMPGAEAAVQAESGGLGMGGIMGVGTKLMAAGLGMSQMQSVTREIIAYAREKAGEDTVGEIVGSIPGLGQFI
;
A
#
# COMPACT_ATOMS: atom_id res chain seq x y z
N MET A 1 -5.21 -10.39 -3.88
CA MET A 1 -4.32 -10.10 -2.76
C MET A 1 -3.25 -11.17 -2.50
N ASP A 2 -3.56 -12.43 -2.63
CA ASP A 2 -2.58 -13.50 -2.46
C ASP A 2 -1.40 -13.39 -3.41
N GLU A 3 -1.67 -12.98 -4.65
CA GLU A 3 -0.60 -12.78 -5.63
C GLU A 3 0.37 -11.69 -5.19
N LEU A 4 -0.17 -10.57 -4.70
CA LEU A 4 0.68 -9.48 -4.23
C LEU A 4 1.45 -9.88 -2.96
N VAL A 5 0.82 -10.59 -2.05
CA VAL A 5 1.49 -11.11 -0.86
C VAL A 5 2.65 -12.01 -1.28
N GLY A 6 2.43 -12.89 -2.26
CA GLY A 6 3.49 -13.75 -2.76
C GLY A 6 4.65 -12.98 -3.36
N ARG A 7 4.36 -11.89 -4.08
CA ARG A 7 5.39 -11.02 -4.64
C ARG A 7 6.24 -10.38 -3.54
N LEU A 8 5.59 -9.91 -2.49
CA LEU A 8 6.31 -9.27 -1.38
C LEU A 8 7.19 -10.27 -0.66
N VAL A 9 6.67 -11.47 -0.40
CA VAL A 9 7.46 -12.52 0.25
C VAL A 9 8.68 -12.88 -0.59
N ALA A 10 8.49 -13.03 -1.90
CA ALA A 10 9.56 -13.45 -2.80
C ALA A 10 10.57 -12.33 -3.10
N ASN A 11 10.08 -11.11 -3.33
CA ASN A 11 10.94 -10.03 -3.81
C ASN A 11 11.50 -9.14 -2.70
N VAL A 12 10.78 -9.02 -1.60
CA VAL A 12 11.21 -8.18 -0.47
C VAL A 12 11.77 -9.01 0.66
N GLY A 13 11.33 -10.26 0.79
CA GLY A 13 11.82 -11.14 1.84
C GLY A 13 11.12 -10.98 3.18
N VAL A 14 9.84 -10.57 3.15
CA VAL A 14 9.04 -10.43 4.37
C VAL A 14 8.12 -11.64 4.55
N ASP A 15 7.64 -11.85 5.78
CA ASP A 15 6.67 -12.90 6.07
C ASP A 15 5.30 -12.54 5.49
N ARG A 16 4.46 -13.53 5.26
CA ARG A 16 3.12 -13.31 4.74
C ARG A 16 2.32 -12.36 5.63
N ALA A 17 2.40 -12.52 6.94
CA ALA A 17 1.69 -11.65 7.87
C ALA A 17 2.14 -10.19 7.74
N VAL A 18 3.44 -9.98 7.62
CA VAL A 18 4.01 -8.63 7.42
C VAL A 18 3.59 -8.08 6.07
N ALA A 19 3.58 -8.92 5.03
CA ALA A 19 3.18 -8.50 3.69
C ALA A 19 1.71 -8.05 3.68
N GLU A 20 0.82 -8.85 4.27
CA GLU A 20 -0.60 -8.51 4.35
C GLU A 20 -0.82 -7.20 5.10
N LYS A 21 -0.15 -7.04 6.22
CA LYS A 21 -0.26 -5.83 7.02
C LYS A 21 0.25 -4.60 6.25
N SER A 22 1.36 -4.75 5.55
CA SER A 22 1.92 -3.67 4.74
C SER A 22 0.97 -3.24 3.63
N ILE A 23 0.35 -4.20 2.96
CA ILE A 23 -0.63 -3.91 1.92
C ILE A 23 -1.80 -3.13 2.51
N GLY A 24 -2.33 -3.57 3.64
CA GLY A 24 -3.43 -2.89 4.32
C GLY A 24 -3.08 -1.47 4.72
N ILE A 25 -1.89 -1.27 5.28
CA ILE A 25 -1.42 0.04 5.70
C ILE A 25 -1.33 0.99 4.50
N ILE A 26 -0.69 0.54 3.43
CA ILE A 26 -0.47 1.38 2.26
C ILE A 26 -1.78 1.70 1.56
N LEU A 27 -2.65 0.71 1.36
CA LEU A 27 -3.94 0.95 0.72
C LEU A 27 -4.83 1.85 1.57
N ALA A 28 -4.83 1.69 2.89
CA ALA A 28 -5.58 2.56 3.77
C ALA A 28 -5.09 4.01 3.69
N PHE A 29 -3.77 4.18 3.61
CA PHE A 29 -3.18 5.49 3.42
C PHE A 29 -3.61 6.10 2.09
N LEU A 30 -3.55 5.33 1.01
CA LEU A 30 -3.96 5.82 -0.30
C LEU A 30 -5.44 6.23 -0.30
N LEU A 31 -6.27 5.46 0.36
CA LEU A 31 -7.70 5.74 0.45
C LEU A 31 -7.97 7.03 1.23
N LYS A 32 -7.19 7.27 2.27
CA LYS A 32 -7.34 8.45 3.12
C LYS A 32 -6.81 9.72 2.47
N GLU A 33 -5.64 9.64 1.84
CA GLU A 33 -4.94 10.81 1.31
C GLU A 33 -5.13 11.04 -0.18
N GLY A 34 -5.48 10.00 -0.93
CA GLY A 34 -5.66 10.09 -2.37
C GLY A 34 -7.12 10.21 -2.77
N PRO A 35 -7.40 10.12 -4.08
CA PRO A 35 -8.78 10.17 -4.58
C PRO A 35 -9.51 8.88 -4.21
N ALA A 36 -10.39 8.98 -3.22
CA ALA A 36 -11.07 7.82 -2.64
C ALA A 36 -11.76 6.95 -3.69
N ASP A 37 -12.40 7.56 -4.68
CA ASP A 37 -13.10 6.83 -5.74
C ASP A 37 -12.16 5.90 -6.50
N LYS A 38 -11.00 6.41 -6.86
CA LYS A 38 -10.02 5.64 -7.65
C LYS A 38 -9.35 4.57 -6.81
N VAL A 39 -9.03 4.90 -5.57
CA VAL A 39 -8.43 3.93 -4.65
C VAL A 39 -9.41 2.81 -4.34
N GLN A 40 -10.68 3.15 -4.12
CA GLN A 40 -11.70 2.13 -3.87
C GLN A 40 -11.87 1.21 -5.08
N ALA A 41 -11.83 1.75 -6.28
CA ALA A 41 -11.90 0.94 -7.49
C ALA A 41 -10.72 -0.04 -7.58
N LEU A 42 -9.54 0.42 -7.20
CA LEU A 42 -8.35 -0.43 -7.13
C LEU A 42 -8.53 -1.54 -6.10
N ILE A 43 -8.99 -1.19 -4.90
CA ILE A 43 -9.21 -2.16 -3.83
C ILE A 43 -10.21 -3.23 -4.26
N ASN A 44 -11.25 -2.82 -4.98
CA ASN A 44 -12.27 -3.75 -5.46
C ASN A 44 -11.73 -4.77 -6.46
N GLN A 45 -10.62 -4.47 -7.12
CA GLN A 45 -9.98 -5.39 -8.05
C GLN A 45 -8.98 -6.33 -7.37
N MET A 46 -8.79 -6.17 -6.08
CA MET A 46 -7.86 -6.98 -5.29
C MET A 46 -8.63 -7.77 -4.24
N PRO A 47 -9.06 -9.00 -4.53
CA PRO A 47 -9.83 -9.80 -3.56
C PRO A 47 -9.10 -9.94 -2.23
N GLY A 48 -9.80 -9.63 -1.14
CA GLY A 48 -9.21 -9.69 0.20
C GLY A 48 -8.55 -8.40 0.66
N ALA A 49 -8.28 -7.47 -0.24
CA ALA A 49 -7.62 -6.22 0.12
C ALA A 49 -8.48 -5.36 1.03
N GLU A 50 -9.79 -5.37 0.84
CA GLU A 50 -10.68 -4.56 1.64
C GLU A 50 -10.62 -4.92 3.12
N ALA A 51 -10.55 -6.20 3.44
CA ALA A 51 -10.42 -6.64 4.83
C ALA A 51 -9.12 -6.14 5.44
N ALA A 52 -8.03 -6.18 4.66
CA ALA A 52 -6.74 -5.68 5.13
C ALA A 52 -6.78 -4.17 5.38
N VAL A 53 -7.44 -3.44 4.49
CA VAL A 53 -7.60 -1.99 4.62
C VAL A 53 -8.39 -1.65 5.89
N GLN A 54 -9.50 -2.34 6.11
CA GLN A 54 -10.31 -2.11 7.29
C GLN A 54 -9.57 -2.41 8.58
N ALA A 55 -8.75 -3.45 8.58
CA ALA A 55 -7.97 -3.81 9.75
C ALA A 55 -6.96 -2.72 10.14
N GLU A 56 -6.47 -1.97 9.14
CA GLU A 56 -5.43 -0.96 9.39
C GLU A 56 -5.95 0.48 9.41
N SER A 57 -7.15 0.73 8.90
CA SER A 57 -7.65 2.10 8.74
C SER A 57 -7.84 2.84 10.06
N GLY A 58 -8.20 2.14 11.12
CA GLY A 58 -8.42 2.75 12.43
C GLY A 58 -7.15 3.22 13.11
N GLY A 59 -6.00 2.78 12.64
CA GLY A 59 -4.73 3.11 13.25
C GLY A 59 -3.97 4.26 12.61
N LEU A 60 -4.52 4.87 11.57
CA LEU A 60 -3.87 5.97 10.85
C LEU A 60 -4.19 7.33 11.47
N GLY A 61 -3.96 7.47 12.77
CA GLY A 61 -4.24 8.70 13.47
C GLY A 61 -3.25 9.83 13.17
N MET A 62 -2.03 9.49 12.84
CA MET A 62 -0.99 10.44 12.47
C MET A 62 -1.00 10.56 10.95
N GLY A 63 -1.58 11.61 10.42
CA GLY A 63 -1.74 11.77 8.99
C GLY A 63 -0.44 11.75 8.19
N GLY A 64 -0.59 11.52 6.89
CA GLY A 64 0.48 11.64 5.94
C GLY A 64 1.43 10.44 5.89
N ILE A 65 2.45 10.61 5.07
CA ILE A 65 3.41 9.55 4.77
C ILE A 65 4.25 9.16 5.99
N MET A 66 4.40 10.09 6.93
CA MET A 66 5.16 9.82 8.18
C MET A 66 4.45 8.76 9.01
N GLY A 67 3.12 8.82 9.08
CA GLY A 67 2.35 7.82 9.80
C GLY A 67 2.47 6.44 9.19
N VAL A 68 2.50 6.37 7.87
CA VAL A 68 2.69 5.12 7.13
C VAL A 68 4.06 4.53 7.46
N GLY A 69 5.10 5.34 7.40
CA GLY A 69 6.45 4.89 7.72
C GLY A 69 6.54 4.31 9.12
N THR A 70 5.97 5.01 10.09
CA THR A 70 5.96 4.55 11.48
C THR A 70 5.26 3.20 11.61
N LYS A 71 4.11 3.04 10.95
CA LYS A 71 3.37 1.78 11.02
C LYS A 71 4.10 0.63 10.34
N LEU A 72 4.74 0.91 9.21
CA LEU A 72 5.51 -0.11 8.52
C LEU A 72 6.72 -0.55 9.35
N MET A 73 7.38 0.39 10.01
CA MET A 73 8.48 0.05 10.91
C MET A 73 8.00 -0.79 12.08
N ALA A 74 6.84 -0.46 12.62
CA ALA A 74 6.24 -1.24 13.71
C ALA A 74 5.86 -2.65 13.26
N ALA A 75 5.60 -2.83 11.97
CA ALA A 75 5.31 -4.14 11.40
C ALA A 75 6.57 -4.98 11.17
N GLY A 76 7.75 -4.38 11.32
CA GLY A 76 9.02 -5.09 11.18
C GLY A 76 9.82 -4.77 9.93
N LEU A 77 9.42 -3.76 9.17
CA LEU A 77 10.12 -3.41 7.93
C LEU A 77 11.27 -2.43 8.17
N GLY A 78 12.40 -2.70 7.52
CA GLY A 78 13.49 -1.72 7.47
C GLY A 78 13.24 -0.68 6.39
N MET A 79 14.08 0.35 6.35
CA MET A 79 13.92 1.46 5.40
C MET A 79 13.91 1.00 3.95
N SER A 80 14.85 0.15 3.57
CA SER A 80 14.91 -0.35 2.20
C SER A 80 13.74 -1.25 1.87
N GLN A 81 13.27 -2.02 2.85
CA GLN A 81 12.12 -2.89 2.65
C GLN A 81 10.85 -2.08 2.46
N MET A 82 10.70 -0.96 3.17
CA MET A 82 9.55 -0.08 2.99
C MET A 82 9.44 0.43 1.56
N GLN A 83 10.57 0.86 0.98
CA GLN A 83 10.57 1.30 -0.41
C GLN A 83 10.22 0.16 -1.36
N SER A 84 10.80 -1.01 -1.14
CA SER A 84 10.55 -2.17 -2.00
C SER A 84 9.10 -2.60 -1.93
N VAL A 85 8.52 -2.63 -0.74
CA VAL A 85 7.10 -2.98 -0.55
C VAL A 85 6.22 -1.98 -1.28
N THR A 86 6.48 -0.70 -1.10
CA THR A 86 5.68 0.34 -1.75
C THR A 86 5.74 0.22 -3.26
N ARG A 87 6.95 0.02 -3.82
CA ARG A 87 7.13 -0.15 -5.27
C ARG A 87 6.35 -1.35 -5.80
N GLU A 88 6.43 -2.48 -5.09
CA GLU A 88 5.72 -3.69 -5.52
C GLU A 88 4.21 -3.49 -5.49
N ILE A 89 3.70 -2.85 -4.45
CA ILE A 89 2.27 -2.58 -4.34
C ILE A 89 1.81 -1.66 -5.47
N ILE A 90 2.55 -0.60 -5.74
CA ILE A 90 2.21 0.34 -6.80
C ILE A 90 2.31 -0.35 -8.18
N ALA A 91 3.32 -1.17 -8.41
CA ALA A 91 3.46 -1.91 -9.66
C ALA A 91 2.27 -2.84 -9.88
N TYR A 92 1.87 -3.55 -8.84
CA TYR A 92 0.72 -4.44 -8.91
C TYR A 92 -0.57 -3.65 -9.18
N ALA A 93 -0.70 -2.50 -8.53
CA ALA A 93 -1.84 -1.63 -8.74
C ALA A 93 -1.93 -1.16 -10.20
N ARG A 94 -0.80 -0.85 -10.83
CA ARG A 94 -0.76 -0.48 -12.24
C ARG A 94 -1.24 -1.61 -13.13
N GLU A 95 -0.90 -2.83 -12.79
CA GLU A 95 -1.35 -4.01 -13.55
C GLU A 95 -2.86 -4.19 -13.46
N LYS A 96 -3.44 -3.88 -12.31
CA LYS A 96 -4.87 -4.12 -12.07
C LYS A 96 -5.76 -2.95 -12.47
N ALA A 97 -5.37 -1.74 -12.16
CA ALA A 97 -6.19 -0.56 -12.37
C ALA A 97 -5.74 0.31 -13.55
N GLY A 98 -4.56 0.04 -14.08
CA GLY A 98 -4.02 0.81 -15.19
C GLY A 98 -3.12 1.94 -14.72
N GLU A 99 -2.21 2.35 -15.61
CA GLU A 99 -1.20 3.35 -15.29
C GLU A 99 -1.80 4.73 -15.03
N ASP A 100 -2.84 5.09 -15.78
CA ASP A 100 -3.47 6.40 -15.64
C ASP A 100 -4.11 6.55 -14.26
N THR A 101 -4.86 5.54 -13.82
CA THR A 101 -5.52 5.57 -12.52
C THR A 101 -4.50 5.64 -11.38
N VAL A 102 -3.48 4.80 -11.44
CA VAL A 102 -2.46 4.78 -10.40
C VAL A 102 -1.64 6.07 -10.43
N GLY A 103 -1.34 6.59 -11.62
CA GLY A 103 -0.64 7.87 -11.75
C GLY A 103 -1.39 9.02 -11.09
N GLU A 104 -2.71 9.04 -11.22
CA GLU A 104 -3.53 10.05 -10.56
C GLU A 104 -3.52 9.88 -9.04
N ILE A 105 -3.56 8.65 -8.56
CA ILE A 105 -3.48 8.37 -7.12
C ILE A 105 -2.14 8.86 -6.57
N VAL A 106 -1.05 8.46 -7.21
CA VAL A 106 0.30 8.85 -6.78
C VAL A 106 0.49 10.37 -6.84
N GLY A 107 0.03 10.97 -7.93
CA GLY A 107 0.16 12.42 -8.14
C GLY A 107 -0.66 13.25 -7.15
N SER A 108 -1.69 12.67 -6.56
CA SER A 108 -2.54 13.36 -5.59
C SER A 108 -1.98 13.35 -4.18
N ILE A 109 -0.97 12.52 -3.92
CA ILE A 109 -0.42 12.36 -2.59
C ILE A 109 0.99 12.95 -2.55
N PRO A 110 1.18 14.09 -1.86
CA PRO A 110 2.51 14.72 -1.76
C PRO A 110 3.51 13.79 -1.09
N GLY A 111 4.67 13.66 -1.69
CA GLY A 111 5.76 12.87 -1.14
C GLY A 111 5.73 11.38 -1.51
N LEU A 112 4.62 10.87 -2.00
CA LEU A 112 4.55 9.46 -2.35
C LEU A 112 5.47 9.12 -3.52
N GLY A 113 5.57 10.00 -4.50
CA GLY A 113 6.44 9.79 -5.66
C GLY A 113 7.91 9.61 -5.30
N GLN A 114 8.32 10.08 -4.13
CA GLN A 114 9.70 9.92 -3.67
C GLN A 114 9.99 8.52 -3.16
N PHE A 115 8.95 7.75 -2.87
CA PHE A 115 9.09 6.39 -2.37
C PHE A 115 9.05 5.33 -3.47
N ILE A 116 8.73 5.73 -4.67
CA ILE A 116 8.58 4.77 -5.77
C ILE A 116 9.51 5.10 -6.99
#